data_b1a8a9944a2e09171b341fef012091ef
#
_entry.id   b1a8a9944a2e09171b341fef012091ef
#
_cell.length_a   1.000
_cell.length_b   1.000
_cell.length_c   1.000
_cell.angle_alpha   90.00
_cell.angle_beta   90.00
_cell.angle_gamma   90.00
#
_symmetry.space_group_name_H-M   'P 1'
#
loop_
_entity.id
_entity.type
_entity.pdbx_description
1 polymer ?
#
loop_
_entity_poly.entity_id
_entity_poly.type
_entity_poly.pdbx_seq_one_letter_code
_entity_poly.pdbx_strand_id
1 'polypeptide(L)'
;MLSARFALTLWVVIMNRDYHYTEEELSRLHDVLYEITDEVKRVCDELGLRYFIIGGTAIGAYYWQSILPWDDDIDIGMPRSDYERFLREAPAILGSDYFLQSPLHEEHTPFWFAKVRKNGTLFAEHDFKHISMHQGIFVDIFPFDKIPRQAWLERLQYEALGFFNACFIGKELWQWRHCGKCQVDVPRPRGFIACMVTRIVNTLLPKRAIYSIMRWIQTWFSNWQSDYYKNIITTNDKVATIDIADVQSVTFGPLMVDAPKNLLTYLKTHYPHLVKDVPDEMKINHRPDTLSFGE
;
A
#
# COMPACT_ATOMS: atom_id res chain seq x y z
N MET A 1 -2.00 -0.44 -25.21
CA MET A 1 -2.91 0.65 -24.78
C MET A 1 -4.14 0.18 -23.98
N LEU A 2 -4.30 -1.10 -23.69
CA LEU A 2 -5.49 -1.64 -22.96
C LEU A 2 -5.23 -1.98 -21.48
N SER A 3 -3.96 -2.07 -21.03
CA SER A 3 -3.62 -2.53 -19.67
C SER A 3 -3.58 -1.43 -18.60
N ALA A 4 -3.25 -0.20 -18.97
CA ALA A 4 -3.21 0.94 -18.05
C ALA A 4 -4.63 1.36 -17.54
N ARG A 5 -5.69 0.93 -18.23
CA ARG A 5 -7.07 1.22 -17.82
C ARG A 5 -7.61 0.33 -16.69
N PHE A 6 -6.94 -0.77 -16.36
CA PHE A 6 -7.44 -1.70 -15.34
C PHE A 6 -7.11 -1.23 -13.91
N ALA A 7 -5.93 -0.66 -13.69
CA ALA A 7 -5.53 -0.12 -12.40
C ALA A 7 -6.16 1.27 -12.15
N LEU A 8 -6.25 2.11 -13.20
CA LEU A 8 -6.90 3.41 -13.09
C LEU A 8 -8.41 3.33 -12.77
N THR A 9 -9.09 2.24 -13.15
CA THR A 9 -10.54 2.14 -12.94
C THR A 9 -10.90 1.82 -11.49
N LEU A 10 -9.98 1.21 -10.71
CA LEU A 10 -10.19 1.01 -9.28
C LEU A 10 -10.02 2.31 -8.48
N TRP A 11 -9.13 3.18 -8.92
CA TRP A 11 -8.85 4.47 -8.29
C TRP A 11 -9.87 5.56 -8.65
N VAL A 12 -10.41 5.54 -9.86
CA VAL A 12 -11.31 6.61 -10.37
C VAL A 12 -12.74 6.54 -9.82
N VAL A 13 -13.18 5.38 -9.33
CA VAL A 13 -14.56 5.23 -8.80
C VAL A 13 -14.70 5.74 -7.36
N ILE A 14 -13.59 5.90 -6.63
CA ILE A 14 -13.58 6.41 -5.25
C ILE A 14 -13.71 7.95 -5.21
N MET A 15 -13.53 8.64 -6.33
CA MET A 15 -13.26 10.08 -6.41
C MET A 15 -14.46 11.02 -6.39
N ASN A 16 -15.63 10.62 -5.94
CA ASN A 16 -16.78 11.55 -5.96
C ASN A 16 -17.52 11.61 -4.62
N ARG A 17 -16.80 11.92 -3.53
CA ARG A 17 -17.42 12.22 -2.24
C ARG A 17 -16.89 13.55 -1.71
N ASP A 18 -17.80 14.50 -1.48
CA ASP A 18 -17.55 15.78 -0.80
C ASP A 18 -17.29 15.59 0.72
N TYR A 19 -16.36 14.68 1.06
CA TYR A 19 -15.94 14.49 2.44
C TYR A 19 -14.62 15.20 2.67
N HIS A 20 -14.68 16.35 3.33
CA HIS A 20 -13.51 17.09 3.74
C HIS A 20 -13.24 16.86 5.22
N TYR A 21 -11.98 16.68 5.59
CA TYR A 21 -11.53 16.79 6.97
C TYR A 21 -11.68 18.22 7.47
N THR A 22 -12.00 18.39 8.75
CA THR A 22 -11.71 19.67 9.40
C THR A 22 -10.19 19.77 9.61
N GLU A 23 -9.69 21.00 9.75
CA GLU A 23 -8.26 21.21 10.02
C GLU A 23 -7.82 20.50 11.31
N GLU A 24 -8.68 20.47 12.33
CA GLU A 24 -8.43 19.80 13.60
C GLU A 24 -8.38 18.28 13.44
N GLU A 25 -9.34 17.69 12.72
CA GLU A 25 -9.34 16.24 12.42
C GLU A 25 -8.08 15.82 11.68
N LEU A 26 -7.69 16.57 10.65
CA LEU A 26 -6.52 16.25 9.84
C LEU A 26 -5.21 16.42 10.64
N SER A 27 -5.11 17.47 11.45
CA SER A 27 -3.96 17.67 12.33
C SER A 27 -3.80 16.53 13.33
N ARG A 28 -4.89 16.10 13.99
CA ARG A 28 -4.87 14.96 14.91
C ARG A 28 -4.53 13.64 14.20
N LEU A 29 -5.02 13.47 12.96
CA LEU A 29 -4.68 12.31 12.15
C LEU A 29 -3.19 12.27 11.83
N HIS A 30 -2.61 13.41 11.43
CA HIS A 30 -1.18 13.53 11.18
C HIS A 30 -0.35 13.20 12.43
N ASP A 31 -0.76 13.67 13.61
CA ASP A 31 -0.06 13.33 14.86
C ASP A 31 -0.02 11.81 15.10
N VAL A 32 -1.14 11.12 14.89
CA VAL A 32 -1.22 9.65 15.03
C VAL A 32 -0.40 8.94 13.95
N LEU A 33 -0.42 9.44 12.71
CA LEU A 33 0.39 8.88 11.61
C LEU A 33 1.89 9.02 11.88
N TYR A 34 2.34 10.16 12.43
CA TYR A 34 3.73 10.33 12.86
C TYR A 34 4.09 9.35 13.98
N GLU A 35 3.21 9.16 14.96
CA GLU A 35 3.44 8.22 16.06
C GLU A 35 3.60 6.77 15.56
N ILE A 36 2.73 6.32 14.63
CA ILE A 36 2.86 4.99 14.01
C ILE A 36 4.17 4.89 13.20
N THR A 37 4.50 5.96 12.46
CA THR A 37 5.73 5.99 11.65
C THR A 37 6.99 5.91 12.52
N ASP A 38 7.02 6.60 13.66
CA ASP A 38 8.14 6.53 14.62
C ASP A 38 8.29 5.10 15.16
N GLU A 39 7.19 4.43 15.49
CA GLU A 39 7.23 3.03 15.90
C GLU A 39 7.72 2.09 14.79
N VAL A 40 7.25 2.26 13.54
CA VAL A 40 7.76 1.50 12.39
C VAL A 40 9.26 1.71 12.23
N LYS A 41 9.71 2.96 12.32
CA LYS A 41 11.13 3.32 12.26
C LYS A 41 11.91 2.64 13.39
N ARG A 42 11.45 2.73 14.64
CA ARG A 42 12.08 2.09 15.80
C ARG A 42 12.26 0.57 15.57
N VAL A 43 11.21 -0.10 15.07
CA VAL A 43 11.26 -1.54 14.76
C VAL A 43 12.27 -1.83 13.66
N CYS A 44 12.31 -1.01 12.60
CA CYS A 44 13.26 -1.16 11.52
C CYS A 44 14.70 -0.97 11.99
N ASP A 45 14.96 0.04 12.81
CA ASP A 45 16.29 0.32 13.40
C ASP A 45 16.74 -0.85 14.29
N GLU A 46 15.87 -1.38 15.15
CA GLU A 46 16.17 -2.50 16.05
C GLU A 46 16.49 -3.79 15.29
N LEU A 47 15.75 -4.06 14.22
CA LEU A 47 15.95 -5.24 13.38
C LEU A 47 17.01 -5.04 12.29
N GLY A 48 17.53 -3.82 12.09
CA GLY A 48 18.44 -3.49 11.01
C GLY A 48 17.82 -3.71 9.63
N LEU A 49 16.57 -3.28 9.46
CA LEU A 49 15.80 -3.38 8.21
C LEU A 49 15.85 -2.06 7.43
N ARG A 50 15.97 -2.17 6.12
CA ARG A 50 15.86 -1.02 5.23
C ARG A 50 14.41 -0.74 4.91
N TYR A 51 14.06 0.53 4.98
CA TYR A 51 12.81 1.04 4.49
C TYR A 51 13.04 2.38 3.78
N PHE A 52 12.06 2.87 3.08
CA PHE A 52 12.07 4.20 2.47
C PHE A 52 10.65 4.69 2.22
N ILE A 53 10.44 6.00 2.35
CA ILE A 53 9.14 6.62 2.04
C ILE A 53 8.91 6.65 0.52
N ILE A 54 7.64 6.50 0.11
CA ILE A 54 7.22 6.44 -1.29
C ILE A 54 6.00 7.34 -1.55
N GLY A 55 5.58 7.43 -2.80
CA GLY A 55 4.31 8.03 -3.19
C GLY A 55 4.12 9.47 -2.73
N GLY A 56 2.92 9.77 -2.22
CA GLY A 56 2.54 11.04 -1.63
C GLY A 56 3.41 11.43 -0.45
N THR A 57 3.77 10.47 0.39
CA THR A 57 4.67 10.66 1.53
C THR A 57 6.04 11.21 1.10
N ALA A 58 6.61 10.66 0.02
CA ALA A 58 7.88 11.14 -0.53
C ALA A 58 7.76 12.55 -1.13
N ILE A 59 6.63 12.88 -1.75
CA ILE A 59 6.33 14.25 -2.24
C ILE A 59 6.24 15.21 -1.06
N GLY A 60 5.52 14.84 -0.01
CA GLY A 60 5.38 15.64 1.22
C GLY A 60 6.72 15.94 1.87
N ALA A 61 7.56 14.91 2.05
CA ALA A 61 8.92 15.07 2.56
C ALA A 61 9.77 16.01 1.71
N TYR A 62 9.68 15.92 0.39
CA TYR A 62 10.47 16.75 -0.51
C TYR A 62 10.07 18.22 -0.49
N TYR A 63 8.76 18.52 -0.57
CA TYR A 63 8.29 19.91 -0.72
C TYR A 63 7.88 20.58 0.59
N TRP A 64 7.36 19.84 1.56
CA TRP A 64 6.81 20.38 2.81
C TRP A 64 7.60 19.92 4.04
N GLN A 65 8.54 18.96 3.89
CA GLN A 65 9.23 18.32 5.01
C GLN A 65 8.25 17.75 6.04
N SER A 66 7.08 17.32 5.59
CA SER A 66 5.98 16.79 6.39
C SER A 66 5.05 15.93 5.52
N ILE A 67 3.98 15.38 6.09
CA ILE A 67 2.85 14.84 5.34
C ILE A 67 2.31 15.96 4.42
N LEU A 68 1.80 15.62 3.25
CA LEU A 68 1.10 16.57 2.38
C LEU A 68 -0.06 17.21 3.16
N PRO A 69 -0.27 18.54 3.10
CA PRO A 69 -1.26 19.23 3.94
C PRO A 69 -2.71 18.74 3.80
N TRP A 70 -3.02 17.95 2.78
CA TRP A 70 -4.35 17.41 2.50
C TRP A 70 -4.41 15.88 2.53
N ASP A 71 -3.28 15.20 2.76
CA ASP A 71 -3.15 13.74 2.73
C ASP A 71 -3.53 13.11 4.07
N ASP A 72 -3.96 11.88 4.05
CA ASP A 72 -4.47 11.15 5.21
C ASP A 72 -3.84 9.77 5.40
N ASP A 73 -2.74 9.50 4.69
CA ASP A 73 -1.97 8.26 4.81
C ASP A 73 -0.44 8.48 4.75
N ILE A 74 0.30 7.46 5.12
CA ILE A 74 1.76 7.37 4.97
C ILE A 74 2.10 6.03 4.33
N ASP A 75 2.90 6.10 3.28
CA ASP A 75 3.35 4.98 2.48
C ASP A 75 4.85 4.72 2.67
N ILE A 76 5.20 3.48 3.07
CA ILE A 76 6.56 3.01 3.25
C ILE A 76 6.82 1.84 2.31
N GLY A 77 7.94 1.88 1.61
CA GLY A 77 8.47 0.76 0.81
C GLY A 77 9.57 0.00 1.55
N MET A 78 9.60 -1.30 1.40
CA MET A 78 10.70 -2.14 1.88
C MET A 78 11.18 -3.09 0.79
N PRO A 79 12.51 -3.30 0.62
CA PRO A 79 13.00 -4.40 -0.21
C PRO A 79 12.41 -5.73 0.26
N ARG A 80 12.11 -6.65 -0.65
CA ARG A 80 11.43 -7.94 -0.32
C ARG A 80 12.05 -8.67 0.87
N SER A 81 13.37 -8.75 0.95
CA SER A 81 14.05 -9.44 2.05
C SER A 81 13.75 -8.81 3.41
N ASP A 82 13.75 -7.48 3.45
CA ASP A 82 13.53 -6.72 4.67
C ASP A 82 12.03 -6.74 5.04
N TYR A 83 11.13 -6.66 4.05
CA TYR A 83 9.70 -6.83 4.24
C TYR A 83 9.32 -8.20 4.83
N GLU A 84 9.90 -9.29 4.31
CA GLU A 84 9.64 -10.63 4.84
C GLU A 84 10.17 -10.82 6.26
N ARG A 85 11.30 -10.19 6.59
CA ARG A 85 11.81 -10.16 7.97
C ARG A 85 10.90 -9.32 8.87
N PHE A 86 10.46 -8.16 8.40
CA PHE A 86 9.52 -7.32 9.13
C PHE A 86 8.24 -8.09 9.47
N LEU A 87 7.61 -8.75 8.50
CA LEU A 87 6.41 -9.56 8.76
C LEU A 87 6.61 -10.65 9.81
N ARG A 88 7.81 -11.24 9.86
CA ARG A 88 8.10 -12.36 10.79
C ARG A 88 8.52 -11.89 12.17
N GLU A 89 9.32 -10.84 12.24
CA GLU A 89 10.05 -10.43 13.45
C GLU A 89 9.38 -9.25 14.19
N ALA A 90 8.76 -8.32 13.46
CA ALA A 90 8.13 -7.14 14.04
C ALA A 90 7.01 -7.44 15.07
N PRO A 91 6.15 -8.46 14.91
CA PRO A 91 5.10 -8.72 15.90
C PRO A 91 5.60 -8.98 17.33
N ALA A 92 6.84 -9.42 17.46
CA ALA A 92 7.45 -9.72 18.78
C ALA A 92 7.99 -8.46 19.49
N ILE A 93 8.23 -7.36 18.76
CA ILE A 93 8.86 -6.15 19.28
C ILE A 93 8.03 -4.88 19.10
N LEU A 94 6.96 -4.93 18.30
CA LEU A 94 5.97 -3.85 18.22
C LEU A 94 5.39 -3.57 19.62
N GLY A 95 5.25 -2.29 19.96
CA GLY A 95 4.58 -1.87 21.18
C GLY A 95 3.14 -2.38 21.24
N SER A 96 2.63 -2.58 22.46
CA SER A 96 1.28 -3.10 22.73
C SER A 96 0.16 -2.27 22.08
N ASP A 97 0.45 -1.00 21.76
CA ASP A 97 -0.50 -0.06 21.17
C ASP A 97 -0.62 -0.23 19.65
N TYR A 98 0.10 -1.18 19.05
CA TYR A 98 0.14 -1.38 17.62
C TYR A 98 -0.18 -2.81 17.22
N PHE A 99 -0.72 -2.97 16.03
CA PHE A 99 -1.04 -4.24 15.40
C PHE A 99 -0.48 -4.32 13.99
N LEU A 100 0.27 -5.39 13.70
CA LEU A 100 0.74 -5.67 12.35
C LEU A 100 -0.33 -6.45 11.58
N GLN A 101 -1.07 -5.75 10.72
CA GLN A 101 -2.02 -6.35 9.81
C GLN A 101 -1.33 -6.81 8.53
N SER A 102 -1.53 -8.05 8.15
CA SER A 102 -1.15 -8.60 6.85
C SER A 102 -1.92 -9.90 6.60
N PRO A 103 -1.92 -10.46 5.37
CA PRO A 103 -2.56 -11.76 5.12
C PRO A 103 -2.01 -12.93 5.93
N LEU A 104 -0.86 -12.77 6.58
CA LEU A 104 -0.27 -13.78 7.48
C LEU A 104 -0.81 -13.66 8.90
N HIS A 105 -1.21 -12.47 9.33
CA HIS A 105 -1.59 -12.16 10.71
C HIS A 105 -3.10 -11.98 10.89
N GLU A 106 -3.81 -11.62 9.82
CA GLU A 106 -5.26 -11.42 9.83
C GLU A 106 -5.93 -12.03 8.60
N GLU A 107 -6.83 -12.98 8.81
CA GLU A 107 -7.41 -13.78 7.74
C GLU A 107 -8.27 -12.97 6.78
N HIS A 108 -9.05 -12.02 7.32
CA HIS A 108 -10.04 -11.30 6.54
C HIS A 108 -9.52 -10.01 5.90
N THR A 109 -8.24 -9.65 6.09
CA THR A 109 -7.70 -8.45 5.44
C THR A 109 -7.76 -8.54 3.91
N PRO A 110 -8.32 -7.56 3.20
CA PRO A 110 -8.34 -7.52 1.74
C PRO A 110 -7.01 -7.01 1.17
N PHE A 111 -6.10 -6.55 2.02
CA PHE A 111 -4.82 -5.97 1.64
C PHE A 111 -3.78 -7.08 1.48
N TRP A 112 -3.07 -7.09 0.35
CA TRP A 112 -1.99 -8.04 0.06
C TRP A 112 -0.63 -7.58 0.63
N PHE A 113 -0.55 -6.35 1.10
CA PHE A 113 0.59 -5.73 1.76
C PHE A 113 0.33 -5.61 3.27
N ALA A 114 1.30 -5.07 3.99
CA ALA A 114 1.15 -4.89 5.43
C ALA A 114 0.68 -3.48 5.79
N LYS A 115 0.00 -3.38 6.92
CA LYS A 115 -0.31 -2.12 7.59
C LYS A 115 0.13 -2.24 9.06
N VAL A 116 0.74 -1.21 9.61
CA VAL A 116 0.87 -1.08 11.06
C VAL A 116 -0.25 -0.18 11.53
N ARG A 117 -1.11 -0.71 12.39
CA ARG A 117 -2.32 -0.03 12.86
C ARG A 117 -2.21 0.33 14.33
N LYS A 118 -2.76 1.48 14.72
CA LYS A 118 -2.86 1.89 16.12
C LYS A 118 -4.11 1.29 16.78
N ASN A 119 -3.89 0.56 17.86
CA ASN A 119 -4.96 -0.04 18.67
C ASN A 119 -5.83 1.06 19.33
N GLY A 120 -7.11 0.77 19.51
CA GLY A 120 -8.06 1.70 20.13
C GLY A 120 -8.54 2.82 19.22
N THR A 121 -7.94 3.02 18.03
CA THR A 121 -8.40 3.99 17.02
C THR A 121 -9.30 3.34 15.98
N LEU A 122 -9.98 4.17 15.17
CA LEU A 122 -10.83 3.69 14.07
C LEU A 122 -10.63 4.57 12.85
N PHE A 123 -10.33 3.92 11.71
CA PHE A 123 -10.29 4.49 10.37
C PHE A 123 -11.06 3.54 9.45
N ALA A 124 -12.40 3.65 9.47
CA ALA A 124 -13.27 2.72 8.75
C ALA A 124 -13.44 3.16 7.28
N GLU A 125 -12.61 2.64 6.41
CA GLU A 125 -12.69 2.88 4.97
C GLU A 125 -14.03 2.40 4.42
N HIS A 126 -14.66 3.20 3.56
CA HIS A 126 -16.01 2.94 3.03
C HIS A 126 -16.19 1.52 2.51
N ASP A 127 -15.24 1.08 1.71
CA ASP A 127 -15.31 -0.18 0.99
C ASP A 127 -15.04 -1.40 1.88
N PHE A 128 -14.37 -1.19 3.03
CA PHE A 128 -13.90 -2.25 3.91
C PHE A 128 -14.53 -2.22 5.31
N LYS A 129 -15.34 -1.21 5.64
CA LYS A 129 -15.95 -1.03 6.98
C LYS A 129 -16.78 -2.22 7.48
N HIS A 130 -17.25 -3.07 6.55
CA HIS A 130 -18.05 -4.26 6.87
C HIS A 130 -17.23 -5.52 7.06
N ILE A 131 -15.93 -5.48 6.77
CA ILE A 131 -15.04 -6.62 6.94
C ILE A 131 -14.66 -6.73 8.42
N SER A 132 -14.72 -7.95 8.95
CA SER A 132 -14.28 -8.22 10.32
C SER A 132 -12.77 -8.30 10.40
N MET A 133 -12.13 -7.12 10.47
CA MET A 133 -10.68 -6.95 10.56
C MET A 133 -10.35 -5.78 11.46
N HIS A 134 -9.08 -5.63 11.82
CA HIS A 134 -8.61 -4.43 12.52
C HIS A 134 -8.74 -3.20 11.61
N GLN A 135 -9.38 -2.14 12.09
CA GLN A 135 -9.66 -0.92 11.32
C GLN A 135 -9.12 0.35 12.01
N GLY A 136 -8.06 0.23 12.79
CA GLY A 136 -7.37 1.40 13.36
C GLY A 136 -6.65 2.25 12.32
N ILE A 137 -6.30 3.49 12.69
CA ILE A 137 -5.43 4.37 11.90
C ILE A 137 -4.13 3.63 11.58
N PHE A 138 -3.56 3.83 10.40
CA PHE A 138 -2.50 2.96 9.88
C PHE A 138 -1.42 3.69 9.08
N VAL A 139 -0.29 3.03 8.96
CA VAL A 139 0.77 3.30 7.99
C VAL A 139 0.91 2.09 7.08
N ASP A 140 0.97 2.32 5.77
CA ASP A 140 1.07 1.28 4.75
C ASP A 140 2.52 0.88 4.52
N ILE A 141 2.77 -0.44 4.42
CA ILE A 141 4.10 -1.00 4.19
C ILE A 141 4.06 -1.92 2.99
N PHE A 142 4.72 -1.51 1.91
CA PHE A 142 4.70 -2.18 0.63
C PHE A 142 6.00 -2.95 0.36
N PRO A 143 5.91 -4.21 -0.10
CA PRO A 143 7.08 -4.92 -0.59
C PRO A 143 7.52 -4.39 -1.96
N PHE A 144 8.81 -4.21 -2.11
CA PHE A 144 9.46 -3.88 -3.36
C PHE A 144 10.27 -5.07 -3.86
N ASP A 145 9.98 -5.50 -5.07
CA ASP A 145 10.58 -6.67 -5.71
C ASP A 145 11.47 -6.28 -6.87
N LYS A 146 12.52 -7.06 -7.11
CA LYS A 146 13.33 -6.91 -8.31
C LYS A 146 12.52 -7.21 -9.56
N ILE A 147 12.70 -6.41 -10.59
CA ILE A 147 12.03 -6.59 -11.88
C ILE A 147 13.04 -6.98 -12.97
N PRO A 148 12.62 -7.75 -13.99
CA PRO A 148 13.46 -8.09 -15.10
C PRO A 148 13.72 -6.88 -15.99
N ARG A 149 14.85 -6.89 -16.72
CA ARG A 149 15.15 -5.85 -17.73
C ARG A 149 14.23 -5.94 -18.96
N GLN A 150 13.68 -7.12 -19.22
CA GLN A 150 12.81 -7.40 -20.35
C GLN A 150 11.38 -6.96 -20.04
N ALA A 151 10.91 -5.92 -20.71
CA ALA A 151 9.59 -5.35 -20.50
C ALA A 151 8.42 -6.36 -20.65
N TRP A 152 8.57 -7.36 -21.53
CA TRP A 152 7.54 -8.38 -21.72
C TRP A 152 7.42 -9.34 -20.53
N LEU A 153 8.55 -9.65 -19.85
CA LEU A 153 8.54 -10.45 -18.61
C LEU A 153 7.94 -9.66 -17.45
N GLU A 154 8.30 -8.38 -17.31
CA GLU A 154 7.69 -7.48 -16.32
C GLU A 154 6.18 -7.41 -16.52
N ARG A 155 5.74 -7.27 -17.78
CA ARG A 155 4.31 -7.26 -18.11
C ARG A 155 3.62 -8.58 -17.78
N LEU A 156 4.24 -9.71 -18.11
CA LEU A 156 3.69 -11.03 -17.79
C LEU A 156 3.50 -11.21 -16.27
N GLN A 157 4.50 -10.81 -15.49
CA GLN A 157 4.44 -10.84 -14.03
C GLN A 157 3.30 -9.95 -13.50
N TYR A 158 3.18 -8.73 -14.01
CA TYR A 158 2.13 -7.78 -13.64
C TYR A 158 0.72 -8.32 -13.94
N GLU A 159 0.49 -8.87 -15.13
CA GLU A 159 -0.82 -9.43 -15.52
C GLU A 159 -1.18 -10.66 -14.66
N ALA A 160 -0.20 -11.52 -14.38
CA ALA A 160 -0.41 -12.68 -13.51
C ALA A 160 -0.78 -12.25 -12.07
N LEU A 161 -0.04 -11.28 -11.53
CA LEU A 161 -0.33 -10.73 -10.20
C LEU A 161 -1.68 -10.03 -10.15
N GLY A 162 -2.03 -9.24 -11.17
CA GLY A 162 -3.34 -8.58 -11.28
C GLY A 162 -4.51 -9.56 -11.23
N PHE A 163 -4.36 -10.71 -11.91
CA PHE A 163 -5.36 -11.78 -11.87
C PHE A 163 -5.51 -12.37 -10.47
N PHE A 164 -4.40 -12.76 -9.82
CA PHE A 164 -4.47 -13.36 -8.48
C PHE A 164 -4.86 -12.35 -7.40
N ASN A 165 -4.48 -11.07 -7.55
CA ASN A 165 -4.94 -10.00 -6.67
C ASN A 165 -6.47 -9.81 -6.75
N ALA A 166 -7.04 -9.85 -7.96
CA ALA A 166 -8.50 -9.81 -8.12
C ALA A 166 -9.19 -11.01 -7.47
N CYS A 167 -8.58 -12.21 -7.55
CA CYS A 167 -9.07 -13.39 -6.85
C CYS A 167 -8.96 -13.22 -5.33
N PHE A 168 -7.84 -12.70 -4.84
CA PHE A 168 -7.57 -12.51 -3.41
C PHE A 168 -8.57 -11.52 -2.77
N ILE A 169 -8.72 -10.35 -3.36
CA ILE A 169 -9.69 -9.34 -2.90
C ILE A 169 -11.12 -9.87 -3.04
N GLY A 170 -11.42 -10.55 -4.15
CA GLY A 170 -12.73 -11.13 -4.41
C GLY A 170 -13.19 -12.15 -3.38
N LYS A 171 -12.26 -12.83 -2.67
CA LYS A 171 -12.59 -13.75 -1.57
C LYS A 171 -13.31 -13.04 -0.44
N GLU A 172 -12.87 -11.84 -0.07
CA GLU A 172 -13.48 -11.07 1.01
C GLU A 172 -14.74 -10.35 0.55
N LEU A 173 -14.69 -9.68 -0.59
CA LEU A 173 -15.79 -8.84 -1.07
C LEU A 173 -16.96 -9.65 -1.64
N TRP A 174 -16.75 -10.91 -2.03
CA TRP A 174 -17.83 -11.78 -2.52
C TRP A 174 -18.90 -12.03 -1.47
N GLN A 175 -18.52 -12.26 -0.22
CA GLN A 175 -19.46 -12.53 0.88
C GLN A 175 -20.38 -11.33 1.12
N TRP A 176 -19.84 -10.12 1.04
CA TRP A 176 -20.56 -8.87 1.31
C TRP A 176 -21.44 -8.44 0.13
N ARG A 177 -21.04 -8.75 -1.10
CA ARG A 177 -21.80 -8.45 -2.31
C ARG A 177 -23.15 -9.16 -2.36
N HIS A 178 -23.21 -10.39 -1.86
CA HIS A 178 -24.46 -11.15 -1.79
C HIS A 178 -25.39 -10.68 -0.66
N CYS A 179 -24.87 -9.99 0.32
CA CYS A 179 -25.65 -9.40 1.40
C CYS A 179 -26.27 -8.05 1.07
N GLY A 180 -26.06 -7.50 -0.13
CA GLY A 180 -26.57 -6.18 -0.55
C GLY A 180 -25.98 -5.00 0.25
N LYS A 181 -24.97 -5.23 1.09
CA LYS A 181 -24.39 -4.24 2.01
C LYS A 181 -23.12 -3.57 1.48
N CYS A 182 -22.57 -4.05 0.37
CA CYS A 182 -21.34 -3.53 -0.19
C CYS A 182 -21.57 -3.05 -1.63
N GLN A 183 -21.26 -1.79 -1.91
CA GLN A 183 -21.29 -1.19 -3.24
C GLN A 183 -19.90 -1.18 -3.90
N VAL A 184 -18.97 -2.01 -3.43
CA VAL A 184 -17.61 -2.04 -3.95
C VAL A 184 -17.61 -2.54 -5.39
N ASP A 185 -17.09 -1.74 -6.29
CA ASP A 185 -16.77 -2.15 -7.65
C ASP A 185 -15.47 -2.98 -7.66
N VAL A 186 -15.60 -4.24 -7.27
CA VAL A 186 -14.50 -5.20 -7.45
C VAL A 186 -14.17 -5.27 -8.95
N PRO A 187 -12.89 -5.13 -9.34
CA PRO A 187 -12.48 -5.33 -10.72
C PRO A 187 -12.98 -6.67 -11.22
N ARG A 188 -13.96 -6.64 -12.10
CA ARG A 188 -14.44 -7.87 -12.74
C ARG A 188 -13.47 -8.22 -13.86
N PRO A 189 -13.02 -9.47 -13.91
CA PRO A 189 -12.36 -9.96 -15.11
C PRO A 189 -13.29 -9.71 -16.30
N ARG A 190 -12.81 -9.04 -17.33
CA ARG A 190 -13.62 -8.77 -18.53
C ARG A 190 -13.70 -10.03 -19.38
N GLY A 191 -14.92 -10.49 -19.63
CA GLY A 191 -15.21 -11.64 -20.47
C GLY A 191 -15.62 -12.89 -19.67
N PHE A 192 -16.45 -13.69 -20.29
CA PHE A 192 -17.05 -14.89 -19.70
C PHE A 192 -16.00 -15.89 -19.19
N ILE A 193 -14.96 -16.14 -19.99
CA ILE A 193 -13.89 -17.10 -19.62
C ILE A 193 -13.13 -16.61 -18.37
N ALA A 194 -12.75 -15.34 -18.32
CA ALA A 194 -12.03 -14.79 -17.18
C ALA A 194 -12.88 -14.84 -15.90
N CYS A 195 -14.16 -14.52 -15.98
CA CYS A 195 -15.11 -14.65 -14.86
C CYS A 195 -15.24 -16.11 -14.39
N MET A 196 -15.31 -17.05 -15.32
CA MET A 196 -15.41 -18.46 -15.01
C MET A 196 -14.14 -18.97 -14.31
N VAL A 197 -12.95 -18.62 -14.83
CA VAL A 197 -11.66 -19.00 -14.24
C VAL A 197 -11.51 -18.41 -12.85
N THR A 198 -11.82 -17.14 -12.65
CA THR A 198 -11.80 -16.50 -11.31
C THR A 198 -12.73 -17.22 -10.35
N ARG A 199 -13.92 -17.60 -10.78
CA ARG A 199 -14.87 -18.36 -9.96
C ARG A 199 -14.31 -19.73 -9.58
N ILE A 200 -13.70 -20.44 -10.52
CA ILE A 200 -13.05 -21.75 -10.27
C ILE A 200 -11.92 -21.57 -9.25
N VAL A 201 -11.01 -20.62 -9.48
CA VAL A 201 -9.89 -20.34 -8.56
C VAL A 201 -10.41 -20.01 -7.16
N ASN A 202 -11.41 -19.15 -7.06
CA ASN A 202 -11.99 -18.76 -5.77
C ASN A 202 -12.77 -19.91 -5.09
N THR A 203 -13.26 -20.89 -5.82
CA THR A 203 -13.91 -22.08 -5.24
C THR A 203 -12.89 -23.08 -4.74
N LEU A 204 -11.82 -23.31 -5.52
CA LEU A 204 -10.86 -24.39 -5.26
C LEU A 204 -9.73 -23.99 -4.31
N LEU A 205 -9.27 -22.73 -4.35
CA LEU A 205 -8.13 -22.30 -3.58
C LEU A 205 -8.55 -21.49 -2.34
N PRO A 206 -8.03 -21.83 -1.14
CA PRO A 206 -8.18 -20.96 0.02
C PRO A 206 -7.40 -19.66 -0.18
N LYS A 207 -7.80 -18.58 0.50
CA LYS A 207 -7.18 -17.25 0.40
C LYS A 207 -5.66 -17.29 0.65
N ARG A 208 -5.23 -18.06 1.65
CA ARG A 208 -3.80 -18.24 1.96
C ARG A 208 -3.00 -18.85 0.79
N ALA A 209 -3.59 -19.78 0.04
CA ALA A 209 -2.95 -20.37 -1.14
C ALA A 209 -2.83 -19.34 -2.26
N ILE A 210 -3.88 -18.53 -2.51
CA ILE A 210 -3.83 -17.42 -3.48
C ILE A 210 -2.72 -16.43 -3.10
N TYR A 211 -2.64 -16.04 -1.84
CA TYR A 211 -1.59 -15.14 -1.34
C TYR A 211 -0.18 -15.74 -1.51
N SER A 212 -0.02 -17.04 -1.24
CA SER A 212 1.26 -17.72 -1.45
C SER A 212 1.68 -17.74 -2.93
N ILE A 213 0.71 -17.92 -3.85
CA ILE A 213 0.97 -17.82 -5.29
C ILE A 213 1.36 -16.40 -5.67
N MET A 214 0.69 -15.38 -5.13
CA MET A 214 1.05 -13.98 -5.36
C MET A 214 2.48 -13.69 -4.91
N ARG A 215 2.86 -14.10 -3.70
CA ARG A 215 4.24 -13.95 -3.20
C ARG A 215 5.26 -14.67 -4.08
N TRP A 216 4.95 -15.87 -4.53
CA TRP A 216 5.81 -16.61 -5.45
C TRP A 216 5.99 -15.88 -6.77
N ILE A 217 4.91 -15.36 -7.38
CA ILE A 217 4.99 -14.55 -8.62
C ILE A 217 5.80 -13.27 -8.39
N GLN A 218 5.59 -12.56 -7.28
CA GLN A 218 6.34 -11.36 -6.94
C GLN A 218 7.86 -11.61 -6.88
N THR A 219 8.26 -12.79 -6.42
CA THR A 219 9.66 -13.16 -6.24
C THR A 219 10.32 -13.87 -7.42
N TRP A 220 9.67 -14.00 -8.58
CA TRP A 220 10.23 -14.69 -9.75
C TRP A 220 11.64 -14.23 -10.16
N PHE A 221 11.91 -12.95 -10.00
CA PHE A 221 13.17 -12.33 -10.42
C PHE A 221 14.09 -11.93 -9.25
N SER A 222 13.82 -12.41 -8.04
CA SER A 222 14.59 -12.03 -6.84
C SER A 222 16.09 -12.33 -6.94
N ASN A 223 16.45 -13.41 -7.64
CA ASN A 223 17.84 -13.83 -7.85
C ASN A 223 18.50 -13.20 -9.10
N TRP A 224 17.74 -12.39 -9.85
CA TRP A 224 18.29 -11.74 -11.06
C TRP A 224 19.00 -10.44 -10.69
N GLN A 225 19.97 -10.06 -11.54
CA GLN A 225 20.47 -8.70 -11.50
C GLN A 225 19.39 -7.76 -12.03
N SER A 226 19.03 -6.78 -11.24
CA SER A 226 18.01 -5.79 -11.57
C SER A 226 18.52 -4.39 -11.28
N ASP A 227 18.23 -3.48 -12.19
CA ASP A 227 18.56 -2.07 -12.04
C ASP A 227 17.51 -1.35 -11.18
N TYR A 228 16.33 -1.98 -11.01
CA TYR A 228 15.18 -1.41 -10.28
C TYR A 228 14.49 -2.42 -9.38
N TYR A 229 13.96 -1.91 -8.29
CA TYR A 229 12.90 -2.54 -7.52
C TYR A 229 11.57 -1.87 -7.84
N LYS A 230 10.47 -2.61 -7.71
CA LYS A 230 9.12 -2.12 -7.98
C LYS A 230 8.13 -2.73 -7.02
N ASN A 231 7.15 -1.91 -6.60
CA ASN A 231 5.89 -2.42 -6.11
C ASN A 231 5.07 -2.91 -7.32
N ILE A 232 5.03 -4.22 -7.54
CA ILE A 232 4.58 -4.79 -8.81
C ILE A 232 3.07 -4.69 -9.02
N ILE A 233 2.28 -4.57 -7.96
CA ILE A 233 0.82 -4.52 -8.04
C ILE A 233 0.31 -3.10 -8.25
N THR A 234 0.95 -2.12 -7.65
CA THR A 234 0.70 -0.71 -7.92
C THR A 234 1.49 -0.25 -9.15
N THR A 235 0.97 0.68 -9.86
CA THR A 235 1.24 0.87 -11.28
C THR A 235 2.65 1.23 -11.71
N ASN A 236 3.40 2.07 -11.01
CA ASN A 236 4.67 2.57 -11.56
C ASN A 236 5.75 2.86 -10.52
N ASP A 237 5.59 2.40 -9.32
CA ASP A 237 6.50 2.67 -8.23
C ASP A 237 7.82 1.91 -8.40
N LYS A 238 8.72 2.48 -9.20
CA LYS A 238 10.05 1.95 -9.46
C LYS A 238 11.09 2.76 -8.70
N VAL A 239 11.94 2.10 -7.95
CA VAL A 239 13.08 2.72 -7.27
C VAL A 239 14.36 2.07 -7.79
N ALA A 240 15.36 2.88 -8.12
CA ALA A 240 16.65 2.36 -8.57
C ALA A 240 17.30 1.53 -7.47
N THR A 241 17.90 0.39 -7.84
CA THR A 241 18.57 -0.51 -6.89
C THR A 241 19.64 0.22 -6.07
N ILE A 242 20.36 1.15 -6.69
CA ILE A 242 21.39 1.94 -6.03
C ILE A 242 20.80 2.91 -4.99
N ASP A 243 19.58 3.42 -5.23
CA ASP A 243 18.91 4.38 -4.34
C ASP A 243 18.32 3.72 -3.09
N ILE A 244 18.09 2.39 -3.15
CA ILE A 244 17.66 1.57 -2.01
C ILE A 244 18.87 1.03 -1.24
N ALA A 245 19.99 0.78 -1.93
CA ALA A 245 21.19 0.27 -1.30
C ALA A 245 21.83 1.30 -0.33
N ASP A 246 21.66 2.58 -0.64
CA ASP A 246 22.18 3.71 0.12
C ASP A 246 21.08 4.78 0.22
N VAL A 247 20.18 4.64 1.19
CA VAL A 247 19.09 5.59 1.45
C VAL A 247 19.61 6.89 2.06
N GLN A 248 18.83 7.97 1.92
CA GLN A 248 19.13 9.25 2.61
C GLN A 248 18.09 9.51 3.71
N SER A 249 18.53 10.06 4.83
CA SER A 249 17.63 10.54 5.87
C SER A 249 17.12 11.95 5.53
N VAL A 250 15.80 12.15 5.62
CA VAL A 250 15.15 13.44 5.33
C VAL A 250 14.23 13.85 6.47
N THR A 251 14.02 15.16 6.62
CA THR A 251 13.06 15.70 7.59
C THR A 251 11.64 15.37 7.14
N PHE A 252 10.80 14.88 8.06
CA PHE A 252 9.40 14.54 7.82
C PHE A 252 8.55 14.85 9.06
N GLY A 253 8.07 16.10 9.17
CA GLY A 253 7.41 16.60 10.37
C GLY A 253 8.35 16.57 11.58
N PRO A 254 7.95 15.91 12.67
CA PRO A 254 8.78 15.76 13.87
C PRO A 254 9.87 14.68 13.72
N LEU A 255 9.90 13.95 12.61
CA LEU A 255 10.74 12.78 12.42
C LEU A 255 11.85 12.99 11.39
N MET A 256 12.86 12.14 11.48
CA MET A 256 13.81 11.89 10.40
C MET A 256 13.51 10.49 9.84
N VAL A 257 13.19 10.39 8.55
CA VAL A 257 12.84 9.13 7.88
C VAL A 257 13.75 8.86 6.70
N ASP A 258 13.85 7.60 6.31
CA ASP A 258 14.65 7.22 5.16
C ASP A 258 13.88 7.38 3.85
N ALA A 259 14.54 7.91 2.84
CA ALA A 259 14.05 8.12 1.50
C ALA A 259 15.03 7.53 0.47
N PRO A 260 14.59 7.26 -0.78
CA PRO A 260 15.51 6.90 -1.85
C PRO A 260 16.66 7.89 -1.97
N LYS A 261 17.90 7.42 -2.19
CA LYS A 261 19.12 8.26 -2.25
C LYS A 261 18.96 9.48 -3.15
N ASN A 262 18.38 9.27 -4.33
CA ASN A 262 18.10 10.33 -5.28
C ASN A 262 16.59 10.63 -5.30
N LEU A 263 16.06 11.13 -4.18
CA LEU A 263 14.62 11.39 -3.98
C LEU A 263 14.00 12.17 -5.15
N LEU A 264 14.64 13.24 -5.61
CA LEU A 264 14.11 14.02 -6.74
C LEU A 264 14.05 13.23 -8.04
N THR A 265 15.03 12.37 -8.32
CA THR A 265 15.04 11.49 -9.51
C THR A 265 13.92 10.46 -9.42
N TYR A 266 13.74 9.85 -8.25
CA TYR A 266 12.63 8.96 -7.96
C TYR A 266 11.29 9.66 -8.24
N LEU A 267 11.07 10.82 -7.64
CA LEU A 267 9.82 11.58 -7.80
C LEU A 267 9.56 11.96 -9.26
N LYS A 268 10.55 12.47 -10.00
CA LYS A 268 10.39 12.84 -11.42
C LYS A 268 10.10 11.65 -12.33
N THR A 269 10.57 10.46 -11.96
CA THR A 269 10.27 9.22 -12.71
C THR A 269 8.79 8.85 -12.63
N HIS A 270 8.16 9.08 -11.46
CA HIS A 270 6.76 8.73 -11.21
C HIS A 270 5.80 9.88 -11.51
N TYR A 271 6.24 11.10 -11.25
CA TYR A 271 5.46 12.32 -11.35
C TYR A 271 6.16 13.30 -12.31
N PRO A 272 6.11 13.08 -13.64
CA PRO A 272 6.84 13.91 -14.62
C PRO A 272 6.47 15.39 -14.56
N HIS A 273 5.25 15.69 -14.10
CA HIS A 273 4.71 17.03 -13.94
C HIS A 273 4.66 17.46 -12.47
N LEU A 274 5.56 16.91 -11.65
CA LEU A 274 5.62 17.24 -10.21
C LEU A 274 5.82 18.74 -10.00
N VAL A 275 4.86 19.35 -9.31
CA VAL A 275 4.89 20.75 -8.87
C VAL A 275 4.47 20.81 -7.41
N LYS A 276 4.95 21.84 -6.69
CA LYS A 276 4.57 22.06 -5.29
C LYS A 276 3.10 22.49 -5.18
N ASP A 277 2.71 23.45 -6.00
CA ASP A 277 1.37 24.01 -5.98
C ASP A 277 0.48 23.27 -6.97
N VAL A 278 -0.22 22.24 -6.48
CA VAL A 278 -1.19 21.50 -7.26
C VAL A 278 -2.59 22.12 -7.17
N PRO A 279 -3.38 22.11 -8.25
CA PRO A 279 -4.79 22.52 -8.20
C PRO A 279 -5.59 21.76 -7.15
N ASP A 280 -6.62 22.40 -6.58
CA ASP A 280 -7.43 21.78 -5.51
C ASP A 280 -8.10 20.47 -5.96
N GLU A 281 -8.47 20.37 -7.23
CA GLU A 281 -9.05 19.15 -7.81
C GLU A 281 -8.08 17.95 -7.82
N MET A 282 -6.79 18.20 -7.64
CA MET A 282 -5.74 17.16 -7.54
C MET A 282 -5.35 16.85 -6.10
N LYS A 283 -5.88 17.58 -5.12
CA LYS A 283 -5.68 17.35 -3.68
C LYS A 283 -6.68 16.28 -3.22
N ILE A 284 -6.29 15.03 -3.35
CA ILE A 284 -7.12 13.89 -3.05
C ILE A 284 -6.76 13.36 -1.67
N ASN A 285 -7.74 12.95 -0.89
CA ASN A 285 -7.59 12.16 0.32
C ASN A 285 -8.61 11.00 0.32
N HIS A 286 -8.45 10.07 1.25
CA HIS A 286 -9.26 8.85 1.36
C HIS A 286 -10.11 8.86 2.64
N ARG A 287 -10.68 10.03 2.99
CA ARG A 287 -11.42 10.19 4.24
C ARG A 287 -12.35 9.00 4.50
N PRO A 288 -12.22 8.35 5.67
CA PRO A 288 -13.04 7.18 6.02
C PRO A 288 -14.48 7.58 6.32
N ASP A 289 -15.41 6.63 6.29
CA ASP A 289 -16.79 6.84 6.72
C ASP A 289 -16.86 7.14 8.23
N THR A 290 -15.93 6.59 9.01
CA THR A 290 -15.83 6.81 10.45
C THR A 290 -14.37 6.94 10.86
N LEU A 291 -14.06 8.00 11.57
CA LEU A 291 -12.75 8.28 12.17
C LEU A 291 -12.90 8.43 13.67
N SER A 292 -12.03 7.76 14.45
CA SER A 292 -11.92 7.94 15.91
C SER A 292 -10.48 7.76 16.35
N PHE A 293 -10.06 8.59 17.28
CA PHE A 293 -8.69 8.63 17.79
C PHE A 293 -8.51 7.85 19.10
N GLY A 294 -9.54 7.15 19.58
CA GLY A 294 -9.48 6.34 20.80
C GLY A 294 -9.48 7.19 22.06
N GLU A 295 -10.58 7.89 22.32
CA GLU A 295 -10.83 8.58 23.60
C GLU A 295 -11.38 7.62 24.65
#